data_747660ddd079c514f5f23826a5222a93
#
_entry.id   747660ddd079c514f5f23826a5222a93
#
_cell.length_a   1.000
_cell.length_b   1.000
_cell.length_c   1.000
_cell.angle_alpha   90.00
_cell.angle_beta   90.00
_cell.angle_gamma   90.00
#
_symmetry.space_group_name_H-M   'P 1'
#
loop_
_entity.id
_entity.type
_entity.pdbx_description
1 polymer ?
#
loop_
_entity_poly.entity_id
_entity_poly.type
_entity_poly.pdbx_seq_one_letter_code
_entity_poly.pdbx_strand_id
1 'polypeptide(L)'
;MLTQPRTRIARLAGLLLGLVLLNGVTRADEPNPQVRVTTSLGDFVIEVRADRAPLTAANFLRYVREGFYSNTVFHRVIANFVIQGGGHDATTLKLKATHENLFNESGDGLQNKRGTVGLARGEAPHSGNAQFYVNLVDNPDLDPVPTRWGYAVFGRIVQGMDVIDRIGETPTGATGPFKSDAPLKPVVIEKIEIITPGAAAAAPTTPVNPPAQNTILSPK
;
A
#
# COMPACT_ATOMS: atom_id res chain seq x y z
N MET A 1 -11.85 21.48 95.25
CA MET A 1 -11.16 22.24 94.27
C MET A 1 -10.09 21.34 93.64
N LEU A 2 -10.43 20.63 92.58
CA LEU A 2 -9.54 19.68 91.89
C LEU A 2 -9.54 19.98 90.42
N THR A 3 -8.41 20.51 89.94
CA THR A 3 -8.14 20.87 88.54
C THR A 3 -7.68 19.66 87.78
N GLN A 4 -8.41 19.30 86.72
CA GLN A 4 -8.07 18.25 85.76
C GLN A 4 -7.18 18.77 84.67
N PRO A 5 -6.11 18.08 84.26
CA PRO A 5 -5.28 18.46 83.10
C PRO A 5 -5.92 17.98 81.77
N ARG A 6 -6.04 18.86 80.84
CA ARG A 6 -6.48 18.59 79.44
C ARG A 6 -5.34 17.99 78.64
N THR A 7 -5.45 16.70 78.31
CA THR A 7 -4.55 16.03 77.36
C THR A 7 -4.86 16.45 75.90
N ARG A 8 -3.93 17.09 75.23
CA ARG A 8 -4.03 17.39 73.80
C ARG A 8 -3.54 16.21 73.00
N ILE A 9 -4.48 15.55 72.28
CA ILE A 9 -4.15 14.52 71.31
C ILE A 9 -3.78 15.22 70.01
N ALA A 10 -2.49 15.17 69.61
CA ALA A 10 -2.02 15.60 68.33
C ALA A 10 -2.38 14.54 67.31
N ARG A 11 -3.25 14.88 66.34
CA ARG A 11 -3.52 14.06 65.16
C ARG A 11 -2.45 14.31 64.10
N LEU A 12 -1.53 13.36 63.94
CA LEU A 12 -0.65 13.29 62.76
C LEU A 12 -1.49 12.86 61.57
N ALA A 13 -1.79 13.77 60.67
CA ALA A 13 -2.33 13.47 59.36
C ALA A 13 -1.16 13.09 58.46
N GLY A 14 -0.93 11.80 58.23
CA GLY A 14 0.03 11.29 57.26
C GLY A 14 -0.50 11.50 55.85
N LEU A 15 0.18 12.42 55.12
CA LEU A 15 -0.06 12.68 53.70
C LEU A 15 0.65 11.59 52.90
N LEU A 16 -0.07 10.52 52.52
CA LEU A 16 0.41 9.54 51.57
C LEU A 16 0.33 10.15 50.16
N LEU A 17 1.45 10.69 49.68
CA LEU A 17 1.65 11.16 48.31
C LEU A 17 1.82 9.92 47.41
N GLY A 18 0.71 9.43 46.85
CA GLY A 18 0.73 8.35 45.86
C GLY A 18 1.42 8.81 44.58
N LEU A 19 2.64 8.36 44.36
CA LEU A 19 3.39 8.55 43.13
C LEU A 19 2.77 7.64 42.06
N VAL A 20 1.81 8.16 41.28
CA VAL A 20 1.29 7.51 40.10
C VAL A 20 2.38 7.57 39.02
N LEU A 21 3.16 6.50 38.90
CA LEU A 21 4.02 6.29 37.76
C LEU A 21 3.13 6.11 36.51
N LEU A 22 2.90 7.19 35.77
CA LEU A 22 2.43 7.12 34.40
C LEU A 22 3.52 6.39 33.61
N ASN A 23 3.38 5.06 33.48
CA ASN A 23 4.06 4.32 32.44
C ASN A 23 3.51 4.84 31.11
N GLY A 24 4.14 5.90 30.58
CA GLY A 24 3.98 6.31 29.21
C GLY A 24 4.43 5.12 28.37
N VAL A 25 3.45 4.36 27.85
CA VAL A 25 3.70 3.40 26.78
C VAL A 25 4.22 4.24 25.61
N THR A 26 5.53 4.41 25.51
CA THR A 26 6.17 4.82 24.28
C THR A 26 5.77 3.76 23.26
N ARG A 27 4.79 4.06 22.42
CA ARG A 27 4.48 3.27 21.23
C ARG A 27 5.78 3.31 20.43
N ALA A 28 6.60 2.29 20.60
CA ALA A 28 7.74 2.07 19.74
C ALA A 28 7.17 2.17 18.31
N ASP A 29 7.82 2.93 17.43
CA ASP A 29 7.43 3.02 16.03
C ASP A 29 7.44 1.59 15.48
N GLU A 30 6.27 0.96 15.49
CA GLU A 30 6.14 -0.34 14.84
C GLU A 30 6.49 -0.16 13.37
N PRO A 31 7.36 -0.99 12.82
CA PRO A 31 7.75 -0.85 11.43
C PRO A 31 6.50 -0.92 10.55
N ASN A 32 6.43 -0.04 9.56
CA ASN A 32 5.32 -0.02 8.62
C ASN A 32 5.10 -1.41 8.01
N PRO A 33 3.85 -1.90 7.92
CA PRO A 33 3.55 -3.19 7.32
C PRO A 33 4.08 -3.30 5.90
N GLN A 34 4.57 -4.48 5.54
CA GLN A 34 4.98 -4.79 4.17
C GLN A 34 4.06 -5.84 3.57
N VAL A 35 3.80 -5.71 2.27
CA VAL A 35 3.07 -6.72 1.50
C VAL A 35 3.86 -7.12 0.28
N ARG A 36 3.87 -8.42 -0.02
CA ARG A 36 4.38 -8.96 -1.28
C ARG A 36 3.22 -9.03 -2.27
N VAL A 37 3.46 -8.52 -3.47
CA VAL A 37 2.56 -8.64 -4.61
C VAL A 37 3.20 -9.60 -5.61
N THR A 38 2.58 -10.77 -5.80
CA THR A 38 2.99 -11.75 -6.81
C THR A 38 2.20 -11.50 -8.08
N THR A 39 2.91 -11.32 -9.19
CA THR A 39 2.31 -11.08 -10.51
C THR A 39 2.83 -12.04 -11.55
N SER A 40 2.14 -12.13 -12.68
CA SER A 40 2.58 -12.90 -13.84
C SER A 40 3.90 -12.42 -14.47
N LEU A 41 4.43 -11.26 -14.05
CA LEU A 41 5.71 -10.70 -14.51
C LEU A 41 6.79 -10.66 -13.41
N GLY A 42 6.50 -11.21 -12.22
CA GLY A 42 7.41 -11.25 -11.06
C GLY A 42 6.81 -10.59 -9.82
N ASP A 43 7.59 -10.58 -8.75
CA ASP A 43 7.19 -10.13 -7.44
C ASP A 43 7.75 -8.74 -7.13
N PHE A 44 6.98 -7.96 -6.38
CA PHE A 44 7.46 -6.73 -5.78
C PHE A 44 6.91 -6.56 -4.36
N VAL A 45 7.52 -5.68 -3.57
CA VAL A 45 7.12 -5.45 -2.18
C VAL A 45 6.74 -3.98 -1.99
N ILE A 46 5.58 -3.77 -1.38
CA ILE A 46 5.08 -2.46 -0.96
C ILE A 46 5.27 -2.33 0.56
N GLU A 47 5.93 -1.27 1.01
CA GLU A 47 5.82 -0.78 2.39
C GLU A 47 4.59 0.12 2.48
N VAL A 48 3.66 -0.23 3.39
CA VAL A 48 2.39 0.47 3.56
C VAL A 48 2.53 1.53 4.65
N ARG A 49 2.37 2.79 4.31
CA ARG A 49 2.60 3.96 5.19
C ARG A 49 1.39 4.24 6.10
N ALA A 50 1.16 3.30 7.04
CA ALA A 50 0.10 3.43 8.05
C ALA A 50 0.32 4.60 9.02
N ASP A 51 1.57 5.07 9.14
CA ASP A 51 1.96 6.24 9.90
C ASP A 51 1.47 7.57 9.28
N ARG A 52 1.22 7.60 7.98
CA ARG A 52 0.87 8.81 7.22
C ARG A 52 -0.54 8.80 6.63
N ALA A 53 -0.99 7.67 6.11
CA ALA A 53 -2.31 7.48 5.51
C ALA A 53 -3.05 6.32 6.20
N PRO A 54 -3.44 6.46 7.48
CA PRO A 54 -3.95 5.34 8.29
C PRO A 54 -5.25 4.74 7.76
N LEU A 55 -6.19 5.53 7.26
CA LEU A 55 -7.46 5.03 6.72
C LEU A 55 -7.23 4.24 5.43
N THR A 56 -6.44 4.80 4.52
CA THR A 56 -6.10 4.17 3.24
C THR A 56 -5.28 2.89 3.45
N ALA A 57 -4.30 2.94 4.34
CA ALA A 57 -3.49 1.79 4.71
C ALA A 57 -4.33 0.66 5.33
N ALA A 58 -5.18 0.99 6.30
CA ALA A 58 -6.05 0.00 6.96
C ALA A 58 -7.01 -0.67 5.95
N ASN A 59 -7.59 0.10 5.05
CA ASN A 59 -8.48 -0.39 4.00
C ASN A 59 -7.74 -1.30 3.00
N PHE A 60 -6.57 -0.88 2.50
CA PHE A 60 -5.75 -1.71 1.62
C PHE A 60 -5.39 -3.04 2.28
N LEU A 61 -4.90 -3.02 3.53
CA LEU A 61 -4.56 -4.22 4.29
C LEU A 61 -5.78 -5.08 4.61
N ARG A 62 -6.98 -4.51 4.76
CA ARG A 62 -8.24 -5.24 4.86
C ARG A 62 -8.50 -6.05 3.59
N TYR A 63 -8.45 -5.43 2.40
CA TYR A 63 -8.60 -6.12 1.13
C TYR A 63 -7.53 -7.21 0.91
N VAL A 64 -6.30 -6.98 1.36
CA VAL A 64 -5.23 -7.99 1.32
C VAL A 64 -5.62 -9.22 2.16
N ARG A 65 -6.08 -9.03 3.41
CA ARG A 65 -6.51 -10.13 4.30
C ARG A 65 -7.71 -10.90 3.76
N GLU A 66 -8.61 -10.22 3.08
CA GLU A 66 -9.80 -10.81 2.45
C GLU A 66 -9.46 -11.57 1.15
N GLY A 67 -8.21 -11.51 0.67
CA GLY A 67 -7.78 -12.10 -0.60
C GLY A 67 -8.41 -11.44 -1.83
N PHE A 68 -8.93 -10.22 -1.66
CA PHE A 68 -9.66 -9.49 -2.70
C PHE A 68 -8.85 -9.33 -4.00
N TYR A 69 -7.55 -9.06 -3.87
CA TYR A 69 -6.68 -8.78 -5.01
C TYR A 69 -6.27 -10.03 -5.82
N SER A 70 -6.49 -11.24 -5.27
CA SER A 70 -6.16 -12.47 -5.99
C SER A 70 -6.95 -12.57 -7.29
N ASN A 71 -6.23 -12.93 -8.36
CA ASN A 71 -6.78 -13.01 -9.71
C ASN A 71 -7.39 -11.70 -10.21
N THR A 72 -6.75 -10.56 -9.90
CA THR A 72 -7.08 -9.26 -10.50
C THR A 72 -6.01 -8.85 -11.52
N VAL A 73 -6.25 -7.80 -12.30
CA VAL A 73 -5.32 -7.33 -13.34
C VAL A 73 -4.87 -5.89 -13.10
N PHE A 74 -3.66 -5.58 -13.61
CA PHE A 74 -3.32 -4.22 -14.00
C PHE A 74 -4.07 -3.91 -15.29
N HIS A 75 -5.20 -3.21 -15.17
CA HIS A 75 -6.11 -2.94 -16.29
C HIS A 75 -5.82 -1.63 -17.01
N ARG A 76 -4.94 -0.79 -16.48
CA ARG A 76 -4.51 0.47 -17.07
C ARG A 76 -3.04 0.69 -16.83
N VAL A 77 -2.28 0.81 -17.91
CA VAL A 77 -0.84 1.06 -17.91
C VAL A 77 -0.56 2.20 -18.88
N ILE A 78 -0.01 3.30 -18.38
CA ILE A 78 0.42 4.43 -19.17
C ILE A 78 1.91 4.64 -18.96
N ALA A 79 2.69 4.40 -19.99
CA ALA A 79 4.14 4.59 -19.96
C ALA A 79 4.50 6.02 -19.50
N ASN A 80 5.54 6.13 -18.69
CA ASN A 80 5.97 7.41 -18.09
C ASN A 80 4.88 8.11 -17.26
N PHE A 81 3.94 7.35 -16.70
CA PHE A 81 2.93 7.87 -15.80
C PHE A 81 2.65 6.88 -14.66
N VAL A 82 1.71 5.95 -14.82
CA VAL A 82 1.32 5.01 -13.76
C VAL A 82 0.96 3.63 -14.32
N ILE A 83 1.06 2.61 -13.47
CA ILE A 83 0.36 1.33 -13.63
C ILE A 83 -0.76 1.26 -12.60
N GLN A 84 -1.99 0.94 -13.01
CA GLN A 84 -3.17 0.91 -12.14
C GLN A 84 -3.86 -0.44 -12.20
N GLY A 85 -4.21 -1.01 -11.05
CA GLY A 85 -4.79 -2.34 -10.96
C GLY A 85 -5.60 -2.60 -9.69
N GLY A 86 -5.86 -3.90 -9.45
CA GLY A 86 -6.48 -4.38 -8.22
C GLY A 86 -8.00 -4.29 -8.15
N GLY A 87 -8.68 -3.89 -9.23
CA GLY A 87 -10.16 -3.75 -9.20
C GLY A 87 -10.91 -4.70 -10.13
N HIS A 88 -10.28 -5.19 -11.19
CA HIS A 88 -10.91 -6.01 -12.21
C HIS A 88 -10.44 -7.46 -12.14
N ASP A 89 -11.37 -8.40 -12.18
CA ASP A 89 -11.12 -9.84 -12.23
C ASP A 89 -10.37 -10.21 -13.50
N ALA A 90 -9.34 -11.03 -13.40
CA ALA A 90 -8.45 -11.37 -14.52
C ALA A 90 -9.13 -12.23 -15.59
N THR A 91 -10.16 -13.00 -15.24
CA THR A 91 -10.85 -13.91 -16.17
C THR A 91 -11.99 -13.20 -16.89
N THR A 92 -12.79 -12.44 -16.16
CA THR A 92 -14.01 -11.82 -16.68
C THR A 92 -13.84 -10.37 -17.08
N LEU A 93 -12.74 -9.72 -16.63
CA LEU A 93 -12.45 -8.29 -16.74
C LEU A 93 -13.52 -7.38 -16.10
N LYS A 94 -14.46 -7.97 -15.35
CA LYS A 94 -15.50 -7.21 -14.63
C LYS A 94 -14.93 -6.58 -13.37
N LEU A 95 -15.45 -5.41 -13.02
CA LEU A 95 -15.15 -4.77 -11.75
C LEU A 95 -15.69 -5.64 -10.60
N LYS A 96 -14.87 -5.90 -9.60
CA LYS A 96 -15.27 -6.62 -8.37
C LYS A 96 -16.05 -5.70 -7.44
N ALA A 97 -17.00 -6.25 -6.69
CA ALA A 97 -17.72 -5.52 -5.66
C ALA A 97 -16.76 -5.07 -4.55
N THR A 98 -16.89 -3.83 -4.11
CA THR A 98 -16.01 -3.20 -3.12
C THR A 98 -16.77 -2.82 -1.85
N HIS A 99 -16.04 -2.55 -0.78
CA HIS A 99 -16.56 -1.85 0.40
C HIS A 99 -16.81 -0.36 0.09
N GLU A 100 -17.23 0.38 1.12
CA GLU A 100 -17.51 1.81 1.01
C GLU A 100 -16.27 2.61 0.57
N ASN A 101 -16.53 3.77 0.00
CA ASN A 101 -15.48 4.71 -0.35
C ASN A 101 -14.85 5.34 0.90
N LEU A 102 -13.59 5.76 0.75
CA LEU A 102 -12.81 6.36 1.84
C LEU A 102 -12.77 7.88 1.76
N PHE A 103 -12.60 8.50 2.92
CA PHE A 103 -12.13 9.87 2.98
C PHE A 103 -10.73 9.96 2.35
N ASN A 104 -10.52 10.98 1.51
CA ASN A 104 -9.25 11.18 0.83
C ASN A 104 -8.21 11.74 1.79
N GLU A 105 -7.10 11.03 1.97
CA GLU A 105 -5.99 11.43 2.83
C GLU A 105 -4.85 12.11 2.05
N SER A 106 -5.08 12.59 0.81
CA SER A 106 -4.08 13.40 0.13
C SER A 106 -3.79 14.68 0.93
N GLY A 107 -2.52 15.06 1.03
CA GLY A 107 -2.12 16.16 1.91
C GLY A 107 -1.50 15.69 3.24
N ASP A 108 -1.34 14.39 3.43
CA ASP A 108 -0.61 13.76 4.54
C ASP A 108 0.91 14.04 4.54
N GLY A 109 1.38 14.78 3.51
CA GLY A 109 2.79 15.12 3.27
C GLY A 109 3.53 14.12 2.40
N LEU A 110 2.89 13.03 1.94
CA LEU A 110 3.44 12.14 0.94
C LEU A 110 3.14 12.70 -0.46
N GLN A 111 4.09 12.54 -1.37
CA GLN A 111 4.00 13.01 -2.75
C GLN A 111 3.96 11.85 -3.73
N ASN A 112 3.38 12.08 -4.90
CA ASN A 112 3.30 11.11 -6.00
C ASN A 112 4.64 11.03 -6.75
N LYS A 113 5.67 10.52 -6.08
CA LYS A 113 7.01 10.29 -6.60
C LYS A 113 7.11 8.92 -7.26
N ARG A 114 8.08 8.74 -8.16
CA ARG A 114 8.40 7.42 -8.71
C ARG A 114 8.50 6.36 -7.62
N GLY A 115 7.84 5.23 -7.84
CA GLY A 115 7.80 4.09 -6.92
C GLY A 115 6.85 4.25 -5.74
N THR A 116 6.11 5.37 -5.61
CA THR A 116 5.04 5.47 -4.60
C THR A 116 3.75 4.82 -5.08
N VAL A 117 2.94 4.38 -4.12
CA VAL A 117 1.67 3.69 -4.34
C VAL A 117 0.54 4.59 -3.85
N GLY A 118 -0.41 4.90 -4.75
CA GLY A 118 -1.54 5.76 -4.45
C GLY A 118 -2.89 5.06 -4.61
N LEU A 119 -3.90 5.56 -3.89
CA LEU A 119 -5.28 5.10 -3.99
C LEU A 119 -5.93 5.71 -5.22
N ALA A 120 -6.38 4.86 -6.14
CA ALA A 120 -7.13 5.32 -7.31
C ALA A 120 -8.55 5.75 -6.90
N ARG A 121 -9.05 6.82 -7.54
CA ARG A 121 -10.38 7.37 -7.32
C ARG A 121 -11.02 7.88 -8.61
N GLY A 122 -12.31 8.05 -8.61
CA GLY A 122 -13.04 8.78 -9.64
C GLY A 122 -12.92 10.30 -9.51
N GLU A 123 -13.83 11.02 -10.12
CA GLU A 123 -13.85 12.50 -10.08
C GLU A 123 -14.08 13.04 -8.67
N ALA A 124 -15.04 12.45 -7.93
CA ALA A 124 -15.30 12.87 -6.56
C ALA A 124 -14.08 12.62 -5.68
N PRO A 125 -13.68 13.58 -4.83
CA PRO A 125 -12.47 13.48 -4.01
C PRO A 125 -12.44 12.23 -3.12
N HIS A 126 -13.57 11.86 -2.55
CA HIS A 126 -13.75 10.77 -1.58
C HIS A 126 -14.36 9.53 -2.23
N SER A 127 -13.94 9.16 -3.46
CA SER A 127 -14.47 8.02 -4.22
C SER A 127 -13.49 6.84 -4.34
N GLY A 128 -12.34 6.92 -3.69
CA GLY A 128 -11.38 5.82 -3.66
C GLY A 128 -11.87 4.66 -2.78
N ASN A 129 -11.57 3.40 -3.17
CA ASN A 129 -11.91 2.23 -2.38
C ASN A 129 -10.84 1.12 -2.48
N ALA A 130 -10.81 0.29 -3.55
CA ALA A 130 -9.91 -0.87 -3.63
C ALA A 130 -8.75 -0.70 -4.61
N GLN A 131 -8.97 0.02 -5.73
CA GLN A 131 -7.95 0.12 -6.77
C GLN A 131 -6.77 0.98 -6.34
N PHE A 132 -5.58 0.56 -6.73
CA PHE A 132 -4.35 1.29 -6.48
C PHE A 132 -3.56 1.49 -7.77
N TYR A 133 -2.63 2.43 -7.73
CA TYR A 133 -1.65 2.64 -8.80
C TYR A 133 -0.25 2.77 -8.24
N VAL A 134 0.76 2.49 -9.08
CA VAL A 134 2.16 2.76 -8.78
C VAL A 134 2.68 3.81 -9.77
N ASN A 135 3.35 4.81 -9.26
CA ASN A 135 3.95 5.87 -10.05
C ASN A 135 5.23 5.37 -10.76
N LEU A 136 5.26 5.47 -12.09
CA LEU A 136 6.45 5.13 -12.91
C LEU A 136 7.46 6.26 -12.94
N VAL A 137 7.01 7.48 -12.73
CA VAL A 137 7.80 8.73 -12.67
C VAL A 137 7.26 9.61 -11.54
N ASP A 138 7.91 10.74 -11.30
CA ASP A 138 7.37 11.79 -10.43
C ASP A 138 6.17 12.44 -11.11
N ASN A 139 5.00 12.42 -10.45
CA ASN A 139 3.73 12.92 -10.95
C ASN A 139 3.17 14.03 -10.06
N PRO A 140 3.76 15.23 -10.01
CA PRO A 140 3.34 16.30 -9.11
C PRO A 140 1.89 16.78 -9.37
N ASP A 141 1.35 16.58 -10.56
CA ASP A 141 -0.04 16.92 -10.89
C ASP A 141 -1.05 16.04 -10.15
N LEU A 142 -0.64 14.91 -9.60
CA LEU A 142 -1.46 14.05 -8.74
C LEU A 142 -1.46 14.50 -7.28
N ASP A 143 -0.55 15.40 -6.90
CA ASP A 143 -0.47 15.93 -5.54
C ASP A 143 -1.60 16.93 -5.26
N PRO A 144 -2.00 17.09 -3.98
CA PRO A 144 -2.99 18.09 -3.61
C PRO A 144 -2.44 19.51 -3.77
N VAL A 145 -3.31 20.41 -4.14
CA VAL A 145 -3.05 21.86 -4.10
C VAL A 145 -4.17 22.55 -3.31
N PRO A 146 -4.04 23.80 -2.83
CA PRO A 146 -5.01 24.44 -1.94
C PRO A 146 -6.46 24.43 -2.47
N THR A 147 -6.64 24.34 -3.79
CA THR A 147 -7.95 24.38 -4.47
C THR A 147 -8.45 23.03 -4.98
N ARG A 148 -7.64 21.96 -4.84
CA ARG A 148 -7.97 20.64 -5.41
C ARG A 148 -7.36 19.52 -4.57
N TRP A 149 -8.21 18.53 -4.21
CA TRP A 149 -7.75 17.26 -3.65
C TRP A 149 -6.85 16.52 -4.63
N GLY A 150 -5.74 16.01 -4.12
CA GLY A 150 -4.87 15.10 -4.85
C GLY A 150 -5.32 13.64 -4.78
N TYR A 151 -4.37 12.74 -5.00
CA TYR A 151 -4.51 11.32 -4.82
C TYR A 151 -3.68 10.88 -3.60
N ALA A 152 -4.30 10.15 -2.68
CA ALA A 152 -3.67 9.75 -1.43
C ALA A 152 -2.58 8.71 -1.69
N VAL A 153 -1.33 9.07 -1.44
CA VAL A 153 -0.20 8.14 -1.41
C VAL A 153 -0.23 7.41 -0.08
N PHE A 154 -0.21 6.07 -0.10
CA PHE A 154 -0.27 5.25 1.11
C PHE A 154 0.83 4.19 1.20
N GLY A 155 1.75 4.15 0.23
CA GLY A 155 2.82 3.16 0.22
C GLY A 155 3.95 3.53 -0.73
N ARG A 156 4.99 2.70 -0.71
CA ARG A 156 6.12 2.79 -1.64
C ARG A 156 6.66 1.41 -1.96
N ILE A 157 7.22 1.26 -3.14
CA ILE A 157 7.94 0.05 -3.54
C ILE A 157 9.29 0.04 -2.81
N VAL A 158 9.56 -1.05 -2.08
CA VAL A 158 10.83 -1.26 -1.37
C VAL A 158 11.67 -2.36 -1.99
N GLN A 159 11.06 -3.19 -2.85
CA GLN A 159 11.74 -4.24 -3.62
C GLN A 159 10.98 -4.50 -4.92
N GLY A 160 11.68 -4.83 -6.02
CA GLY A 160 11.09 -5.23 -7.29
C GLY A 160 10.64 -4.04 -8.15
N MET A 161 11.34 -2.89 -8.09
CA MET A 161 11.06 -1.75 -8.95
C MET A 161 11.29 -2.08 -10.44
N ASP A 162 12.17 -3.01 -10.76
CA ASP A 162 12.38 -3.56 -12.10
C ASP A 162 11.16 -4.33 -12.62
N VAL A 163 10.39 -4.99 -11.73
CA VAL A 163 9.10 -5.62 -12.10
C VAL A 163 8.08 -4.53 -12.46
N ILE A 164 8.02 -3.46 -11.68
CA ILE A 164 7.15 -2.31 -11.95
C ILE A 164 7.48 -1.70 -13.32
N ASP A 165 8.76 -1.54 -13.64
CA ASP A 165 9.21 -1.02 -14.95
C ASP A 165 8.80 -1.96 -16.08
N ARG A 166 9.01 -3.27 -15.95
CA ARG A 166 8.54 -4.27 -16.94
C ARG A 166 7.04 -4.22 -17.17
N ILE A 167 6.24 -4.02 -16.12
CA ILE A 167 4.79 -3.84 -16.26
C ILE A 167 4.50 -2.54 -17.03
N GLY A 168 5.22 -1.45 -16.69
CA GLY A 168 5.08 -0.14 -17.35
C GLY A 168 5.45 -0.13 -18.83
N GLU A 169 6.29 -1.08 -19.27
CA GLU A 169 6.75 -1.25 -20.66
C GLU A 169 5.86 -2.20 -21.48
N THR A 170 4.84 -2.81 -20.88
CA THR A 170 3.96 -3.73 -21.61
C THR A 170 3.20 -3.00 -22.73
N PRO A 171 3.08 -3.59 -23.93
CA PRO A 171 2.25 -3.04 -25.00
C PRO A 171 0.80 -2.89 -24.55
N THR A 172 0.21 -1.71 -24.77
CA THR A 172 -1.15 -1.38 -24.37
C THR A 172 -2.05 -1.01 -25.54
N GLY A 173 -3.35 -1.13 -25.36
CA GLY A 173 -4.35 -0.78 -26.35
C GLY A 173 -5.78 -1.02 -25.83
N ALA A 174 -6.73 -1.10 -26.76
CA ALA A 174 -8.10 -1.50 -26.43
C ALA A 174 -8.16 -3.02 -26.20
N THR A 175 -8.68 -3.45 -25.05
CA THR A 175 -8.77 -4.85 -24.67
C THR A 175 -10.03 -5.11 -23.83
N GLY A 176 -10.91 -6.03 -24.26
CA GLY A 176 -12.15 -6.30 -23.55
C GLY A 176 -13.01 -5.06 -23.35
N PRO A 177 -13.38 -4.72 -22.11
CA PRO A 177 -14.19 -3.53 -21.82
C PRO A 177 -13.39 -2.20 -21.82
N PHE A 178 -12.05 -2.27 -21.90
CA PHE A 178 -11.17 -1.12 -21.82
C PHE A 178 -10.92 -0.53 -23.22
N LYS A 179 -11.19 0.77 -23.38
CA LYS A 179 -11.09 1.45 -24.68
C LYS A 179 -9.64 1.81 -25.07
N SER A 180 -8.74 1.94 -24.09
CA SER A 180 -7.33 2.29 -24.26
C SER A 180 -6.52 1.82 -23.05
N ASP A 181 -5.21 1.91 -23.14
CA ASP A 181 -4.23 1.80 -22.05
C ASP A 181 -4.26 0.47 -21.28
N ALA A 182 -5.03 -0.53 -21.73
CA ALA A 182 -5.00 -1.85 -21.13
C ALA A 182 -3.87 -2.69 -21.74
N PRO A 183 -3.10 -3.45 -20.93
CA PRO A 183 -2.12 -4.38 -21.45
C PRO A 183 -2.75 -5.35 -22.45
N LEU A 184 -2.18 -5.44 -23.66
CA LEU A 184 -2.66 -6.38 -24.70
C LEU A 184 -2.53 -7.85 -24.26
N LYS A 185 -1.51 -8.15 -23.45
CA LYS A 185 -1.38 -9.40 -22.71
C LYS A 185 -1.67 -9.09 -21.23
N PRO A 186 -2.70 -9.69 -20.61
CA PRO A 186 -3.06 -9.39 -19.24
C PRO A 186 -1.89 -9.55 -18.26
N VAL A 187 -1.66 -8.56 -17.43
CA VAL A 187 -0.73 -8.64 -16.29
C VAL A 187 -1.56 -8.92 -15.05
N VAL A 188 -1.46 -10.16 -14.55
CA VAL A 188 -2.29 -10.67 -13.46
C VAL A 188 -1.60 -10.42 -12.12
N ILE A 189 -2.35 -9.91 -11.15
CA ILE A 189 -2.01 -9.96 -9.73
C ILE A 189 -2.52 -11.31 -9.22
N GLU A 190 -1.59 -12.25 -9.04
CA GLU A 190 -1.93 -13.59 -8.60
C GLU A 190 -2.31 -13.61 -7.12
N LYS A 191 -1.55 -12.84 -6.32
CA LYS A 191 -1.71 -12.79 -4.86
C LYS A 191 -1.10 -11.51 -4.29
N ILE A 192 -1.70 -11.00 -3.21
CA ILE A 192 -1.06 -10.03 -2.30
C ILE A 192 -1.14 -10.60 -0.89
N GLU A 193 -0.01 -10.60 -0.17
CA GLU A 193 0.07 -11.11 1.20
C GLU A 193 0.91 -10.22 2.10
N ILE A 194 0.50 -10.11 3.37
CA ILE A 194 1.27 -9.37 4.39
C ILE A 194 2.49 -10.21 4.74
N ILE A 195 3.66 -9.58 4.76
CA ILE A 195 4.93 -10.23 5.12
C ILE A 195 5.57 -9.52 6.32
N THR A 196 6.41 -10.26 7.04
CA THR A 196 7.22 -9.67 8.10
C THR A 196 8.28 -8.77 7.45
N PRO A 197 8.50 -7.52 7.93
CA PRO A 197 9.56 -6.67 7.44
C PRO A 197 10.92 -7.41 7.45
N GLY A 198 11.64 -7.34 6.33
CA GLY A 198 12.91 -8.08 6.15
C GLY A 198 12.78 -9.49 5.54
N ALA A 199 11.60 -10.11 5.54
CA ALA A 199 11.38 -11.41 4.86
C ALA A 199 11.41 -11.32 3.33
N ALA A 200 11.42 -10.11 2.79
CA ALA A 200 11.47 -9.85 1.35
C ALA A 200 12.74 -10.40 0.66
N ALA A 201 13.86 -10.50 1.38
CA ALA A 201 15.14 -10.96 0.84
C ALA A 201 15.20 -12.47 0.52
N ALA A 202 14.19 -13.26 0.91
CA ALA A 202 14.20 -14.72 0.81
C ALA A 202 13.37 -15.30 -0.36
N ALA A 203 12.94 -14.49 -1.33
CA ALA A 203 12.20 -15.01 -2.48
C ALA A 203 13.16 -15.67 -3.49
N PRO A 204 12.88 -16.92 -3.97
CA PRO A 204 13.68 -17.55 -4.99
C PRO A 204 13.58 -16.76 -6.29
N THR A 205 14.70 -16.28 -6.80
CA THR A 205 14.81 -15.85 -8.18
C THR A 205 14.61 -17.09 -9.05
N THR A 206 13.46 -17.22 -9.68
CA THR A 206 13.28 -18.24 -10.72
C THR A 206 14.31 -17.97 -11.80
N PRO A 207 15.22 -18.91 -12.13
CA PRO A 207 16.20 -18.68 -13.18
C PRO A 207 15.45 -18.48 -14.50
N VAL A 208 15.64 -17.32 -15.11
CA VAL A 208 15.23 -17.07 -16.48
C VAL A 208 16.10 -17.98 -17.34
N ASN A 209 15.51 -19.05 -17.87
CA ASN A 209 16.17 -19.86 -18.90
C ASN A 209 16.52 -18.95 -20.09
N PRO A 210 17.77 -18.83 -20.49
CA PRO A 210 18.13 -18.09 -21.72
C PRO A 210 17.45 -18.75 -22.92
N PRO A 211 17.01 -17.97 -23.93
CA PRO A 211 16.40 -18.51 -25.12
C PRO A 211 17.35 -19.52 -25.77
N ALA A 212 16.81 -20.69 -26.14
CA ALA A 212 17.54 -21.74 -26.83
C ALA A 212 18.27 -21.15 -28.04
N GLN A 213 19.60 -21.30 -28.08
CA GLN A 213 20.39 -20.93 -29.23
C GLN A 213 20.03 -21.86 -30.39
N ASN A 214 19.34 -21.34 -31.40
CA ASN A 214 19.14 -22.05 -32.67
C ASN A 214 20.51 -22.26 -33.34
N THR A 215 21.03 -23.47 -33.21
CA THR A 215 22.18 -23.92 -33.99
C THR A 215 21.76 -24.02 -35.46
N ILE A 216 22.14 -23.05 -36.26
CA ILE A 216 21.98 -23.10 -37.71
C ILE A 216 22.97 -24.15 -38.21
N LEU A 217 22.45 -25.30 -38.58
CA LEU A 217 23.21 -26.30 -39.36
C LEU A 217 23.44 -25.76 -40.80
N SER A 218 24.69 -25.47 -41.12
CA SER A 218 25.06 -25.15 -42.48
C SER A 218 24.92 -26.38 -43.40
N PRO A 219 24.33 -26.27 -44.57
CA PRO A 219 24.32 -27.39 -45.56
C PRO A 219 25.70 -27.54 -46.21
N LYS A 220 26.05 -28.80 -46.41
CA LYS A 220 27.20 -29.20 -47.24
C LYS A 220 26.86 -29.06 -48.72
#